data_a25f61bdb476a6a905ecb94516e82908
#
_entry.id   a25f61bdb476a6a905ecb94516e82908
#
_cell.length_a   1.000
_cell.length_b   1.000
_cell.length_c   1.000
_cell.angle_alpha   90.00
_cell.angle_beta   90.00
_cell.angle_gamma   90.00
#
_symmetry.space_group_name_H-M   'P 1'
#
loop_
_entity.id
_entity.type
_entity.pdbx_description
1 polymer ?
#
loop_
_entity_poly.entity_id
_entity_poly.type
_entity_poly.pdbx_seq_one_letter_code
_entity_poly.pdbx_strand_id
1 'polypeptide(L)'
;MLSKMNEACTLKLRQIVKNPALTLGMSERDVGKYKKVAAAYGNVAPVIVGAPKNGEHLILAGSARLEACAQAGIREIPAVMSPAQDDAEQLKLSLMLSTLRDDGCALSEGEMISRLINDYEVAPRELCNLLGKSKTWISTRMSLARNLTSAVKGMVIDGTLCPRSAEEVAKLPEDVQAEFAVNAVNSGLNKNEMSQLIQRYKNACSEDVRLEVVKSPLAALSKIGIRQRKRPAPQTGLNMPGRQLQSAANYAAQMLLKAANMAENANAEALCASARQLNLLRDTTVEATLMLNRLMGDVSEGKRVFPGEQSGGGQA
;
A
#
# COMPACT_ATOMS: atom_id res chain seq x y z
N MET A 1 10.83 -37.32 11.33
CA MET A 1 11.20 -35.93 11.72
C MET A 1 9.99 -34.95 11.79
N LEU A 2 8.76 -35.44 11.76
CA LEU A 2 7.53 -34.59 11.77
C LEU A 2 6.91 -34.42 13.16
N SER A 3 7.52 -34.88 14.23
CA SER A 3 6.91 -34.95 15.57
C SER A 3 7.28 -33.81 16.54
N LYS A 4 7.98 -32.79 16.10
CA LYS A 4 8.15 -31.52 16.86
C LYS A 4 7.28 -30.43 16.28
N MET A 5 6.05 -30.76 15.93
CA MET A 5 5.09 -29.78 15.49
C MET A 5 4.58 -29.00 16.69
N ASN A 6 5.08 -27.80 16.84
CA ASN A 6 4.28 -26.59 17.01
C ASN A 6 3.26 -26.68 18.14
N GLU A 7 3.73 -26.84 19.35
CA GLU A 7 2.88 -26.58 20.51
C GLU A 7 2.50 -25.09 20.49
N ALA A 8 1.21 -24.84 20.53
CA ALA A 8 0.72 -23.48 20.71
C ALA A 8 1.12 -23.04 22.13
N CYS A 9 1.83 -21.95 22.21
CA CYS A 9 2.23 -21.32 23.46
C CYS A 9 1.61 -19.94 23.58
N THR A 10 1.57 -19.39 24.78
CA THR A 10 1.16 -18.01 25.01
C THR A 10 2.42 -17.16 25.22
N LEU A 11 2.58 -16.11 24.42
CA LEU A 11 3.70 -15.17 24.51
C LEU A 11 3.22 -13.77 24.90
N LYS A 12 4.03 -13.07 25.67
CA LYS A 12 3.81 -11.64 25.94
C LYS A 12 4.15 -10.84 24.69
N LEU A 13 3.33 -9.86 24.33
CA LEU A 13 3.56 -9.04 23.13
C LEU A 13 4.96 -8.43 23.10
N ARG A 14 5.50 -8.03 24.24
CA ARG A 14 6.86 -7.47 24.38
C ARG A 14 7.99 -8.44 24.01
N GLN A 15 7.71 -9.74 23.94
CA GLN A 15 8.67 -10.76 23.53
C GLN A 15 8.65 -10.99 22.02
N ILE A 16 7.74 -10.34 21.30
CA ILE A 16 7.60 -10.53 19.85
C ILE A 16 8.12 -9.30 19.13
N VAL A 17 9.19 -9.49 18.36
CA VAL A 17 9.82 -8.44 17.54
C VAL A 17 9.14 -8.40 16.18
N LYS A 18 8.85 -7.20 15.70
CA LYS A 18 8.26 -6.99 14.38
C LYS A 18 9.28 -7.32 13.28
N ASN A 19 8.84 -8.06 12.27
CA ASN A 19 9.63 -8.28 11.06
C ASN A 19 9.45 -7.06 10.12
N PRO A 20 10.51 -6.29 9.83
CA PRO A 20 10.40 -5.09 8.98
C PRO A 20 9.83 -5.39 7.59
N ALA A 21 10.19 -6.53 7.00
CA ALA A 21 9.68 -6.93 5.69
C ALA A 21 8.15 -7.15 5.70
N LEU A 22 7.60 -7.74 6.76
CA LEU A 22 6.15 -7.93 6.92
C LEU A 22 5.41 -6.63 7.25
N THR A 23 6.08 -5.71 7.95
CA THR A 23 5.48 -4.43 8.34
C THR A 23 5.32 -3.50 7.14
N LEU A 24 6.21 -3.60 6.15
CA LEU A 24 6.20 -2.77 4.95
C LEU A 24 4.87 -2.81 4.17
N GLY A 25 4.20 -3.95 4.17
CA GLY A 25 2.95 -4.15 3.42
C GLY A 25 1.69 -4.15 4.28
N MET A 26 1.79 -3.73 5.54
CA MET A 26 0.67 -3.76 6.46
C MET A 26 -0.18 -2.49 6.31
N SER A 27 -1.44 -2.64 5.89
CA SER A 27 -2.38 -1.53 5.81
C SER A 27 -3.11 -1.30 7.12
N GLU A 28 -3.47 -0.04 7.42
CA GLU A 28 -4.33 0.29 8.58
C GLU A 28 -5.69 -0.41 8.51
N ARG A 29 -6.18 -0.64 7.30
CA ARG A 29 -7.43 -1.37 7.06
C ARG A 29 -7.34 -2.81 7.56
N ASP A 30 -6.20 -3.48 7.35
CA ASP A 30 -6.04 -4.86 7.80
C ASP A 30 -5.90 -4.93 9.31
N VAL A 31 -5.17 -4.01 9.92
CA VAL A 31 -5.12 -3.85 11.37
C VAL A 31 -6.51 -3.57 11.94
N GLY A 32 -7.28 -2.67 11.31
CA GLY A 32 -8.65 -2.33 11.73
C GLY A 32 -9.64 -3.50 11.72
N LYS A 33 -9.52 -4.42 10.75
CA LYS A 33 -10.32 -5.66 10.72
C LYS A 33 -10.04 -6.52 11.95
N TYR A 34 -8.76 -6.78 12.23
CA TYR A 34 -8.37 -7.59 13.38
C TYR A 34 -8.61 -6.90 14.72
N LYS A 35 -8.52 -5.57 14.79
CA LYS A 35 -8.80 -4.81 16.02
C LYS A 35 -10.22 -5.00 16.52
N LYS A 36 -11.21 -5.02 15.62
CA LYS A 36 -12.61 -5.29 15.99
C LYS A 36 -12.79 -6.68 16.59
N VAL A 37 -12.16 -7.69 16.00
CA VAL A 37 -12.18 -9.05 16.51
C VAL A 37 -11.44 -9.16 17.84
N ALA A 38 -10.25 -8.56 17.93
CA ALA A 38 -9.43 -8.58 19.14
C ALA A 38 -10.12 -7.91 20.33
N ALA A 39 -10.84 -6.80 20.10
CA ALA A 39 -11.60 -6.12 21.14
C ALA A 39 -12.79 -6.94 21.66
N ALA A 40 -13.45 -7.72 20.80
CA ALA A 40 -14.64 -8.48 21.14
C ALA A 40 -14.31 -9.86 21.74
N TYR A 41 -13.30 -10.55 21.23
CA TYR A 41 -13.03 -11.96 21.51
C TYR A 41 -11.58 -12.26 21.92
N GLY A 42 -10.72 -11.24 22.01
CA GLY A 42 -9.29 -11.43 22.14
C GLY A 42 -8.64 -11.92 20.84
N ASN A 43 -7.40 -12.44 20.94
CA ASN A 43 -6.75 -13.02 19.78
C ASN A 43 -7.16 -14.48 19.59
N VAL A 44 -8.09 -14.73 18.67
CA VAL A 44 -8.67 -16.07 18.41
C VAL A 44 -7.81 -16.95 17.49
N ALA A 45 -6.76 -16.41 16.87
CA ALA A 45 -5.88 -17.16 15.97
C ALA A 45 -4.41 -16.91 16.29
N PRO A 46 -3.59 -17.97 16.45
CA PRO A 46 -2.19 -17.82 16.81
C PRO A 46 -1.40 -17.07 15.74
N VAL A 47 -0.38 -16.33 16.17
CA VAL A 47 0.67 -15.81 15.29
C VAL A 47 1.76 -16.86 15.12
N ILE A 48 2.53 -16.80 14.05
CA ILE A 48 3.69 -17.68 13.85
C ILE A 48 4.95 -16.87 14.14
N VAL A 49 5.81 -17.41 14.99
CA VAL A 49 7.05 -16.77 15.44
C VAL A 49 8.26 -17.69 15.23
N GLY A 50 9.42 -17.07 15.05
CA GLY A 50 10.70 -17.77 14.98
C GLY A 50 11.20 -18.28 16.33
N ALA A 51 12.25 -19.07 16.29
CA ALA A 51 12.99 -19.47 17.49
C ALA A 51 13.47 -18.23 18.25
N PRO A 52 13.53 -18.29 19.61
CA PRO A 52 13.88 -17.13 20.40
C PRO A 52 15.37 -16.78 20.20
N LYS A 53 15.66 -15.48 20.04
CA LYS A 53 16.98 -14.92 20.12
C LYS A 53 17.02 -13.91 21.26
N ASN A 54 17.90 -14.11 22.22
CA ASN A 54 17.97 -13.25 23.42
C ASN A 54 16.64 -13.09 24.18
N GLY A 55 15.78 -14.10 24.14
CA GLY A 55 14.46 -14.07 24.78
C GLY A 55 13.36 -13.39 23.97
N GLU A 56 13.64 -12.99 22.74
CA GLU A 56 12.70 -12.37 21.81
C GLU A 56 12.44 -13.27 20.61
N HIS A 57 11.24 -13.20 20.06
CA HIS A 57 10.77 -13.98 18.93
C HIS A 57 10.48 -13.08 17.73
N LEU A 58 11.07 -13.35 16.57
CA LEU A 58 10.72 -12.64 15.34
C LEU A 58 9.36 -13.12 14.83
N ILE A 59 8.45 -12.21 14.53
CA ILE A 59 7.18 -12.57 13.90
C ILE A 59 7.39 -13.01 12.45
N LEU A 60 6.88 -14.19 12.09
CA LEU A 60 6.95 -14.75 10.74
C LEU A 60 5.62 -14.65 9.99
N ALA A 61 4.49 -14.67 10.72
CA ALA A 61 3.17 -14.43 10.15
C ALA A 61 2.20 -13.87 11.19
N GLY A 62 1.32 -12.95 10.76
CA GLY A 62 0.29 -12.37 11.62
C GLY A 62 0.62 -10.97 12.14
N SER A 63 1.49 -10.20 11.48
CA SER A 63 1.89 -8.85 11.90
C SER A 63 0.70 -7.90 12.11
N ALA A 64 -0.33 -7.94 11.25
CA ALA A 64 -1.52 -7.12 11.42
C ALA A 64 -2.35 -7.52 12.66
N ARG A 65 -2.37 -8.82 13.00
CA ARG A 65 -3.01 -9.30 14.25
C ARG A 65 -2.22 -8.85 15.47
N LEU A 66 -0.90 -8.98 15.44
CA LEU A 66 -0.02 -8.50 16.51
C LEU A 66 -0.25 -7.00 16.79
N GLU A 67 -0.27 -6.19 15.74
CA GLU A 67 -0.52 -4.74 15.85
C GLU A 67 -1.91 -4.44 16.39
N ALA A 68 -2.93 -5.14 15.90
CA ALA A 68 -4.31 -5.00 16.36
C ALA A 68 -4.46 -5.34 17.85
N CYS A 69 -3.81 -6.41 18.31
CA CYS A 69 -3.78 -6.78 19.72
C CYS A 69 -3.07 -5.75 20.59
N ALA A 70 -1.96 -5.21 20.12
CA ALA A 70 -1.26 -4.13 20.81
C ALA A 70 -2.15 -2.88 20.98
N GLN A 71 -2.85 -2.48 19.91
CA GLN A 71 -3.78 -1.35 19.94
C GLN A 71 -5.05 -1.61 20.78
N ALA A 72 -5.42 -2.88 20.96
CA ALA A 72 -6.53 -3.29 21.82
C ALA A 72 -6.12 -3.47 23.31
N GLY A 73 -4.85 -3.24 23.65
CA GLY A 73 -4.33 -3.39 25.01
C GLY A 73 -4.14 -4.84 25.48
N ILE A 74 -4.19 -5.80 24.57
CA ILE A 74 -3.96 -7.21 24.86
C ILE A 74 -2.46 -7.41 25.12
N ARG A 75 -2.12 -8.06 26.22
CA ARG A 75 -0.73 -8.22 26.66
C ARG A 75 -0.11 -9.57 26.29
N GLU A 76 -0.93 -10.55 26.05
CA GLU A 76 -0.53 -11.93 25.75
C GLU A 76 -1.32 -12.47 24.57
N ILE A 77 -0.66 -13.18 23.67
CA ILE A 77 -1.29 -13.74 22.48
C ILE A 77 -0.85 -15.20 22.27
N PRO A 78 -1.73 -16.05 21.73
CA PRO A 78 -1.35 -17.38 21.32
C PRO A 78 -0.37 -17.32 20.15
N ALA A 79 0.68 -18.11 20.21
CA ALA A 79 1.72 -18.19 19.21
C ALA A 79 2.07 -19.65 18.92
N VAL A 80 2.52 -19.91 17.70
CA VAL A 80 3.07 -21.18 17.27
C VAL A 80 4.54 -20.95 16.91
N MET A 81 5.43 -21.75 17.53
CA MET A 81 6.87 -21.65 17.26
C MET A 81 7.22 -22.35 15.96
N SER A 82 7.96 -21.66 15.11
CA SER A 82 8.50 -22.23 13.87
C SER A 82 9.64 -23.21 14.17
N PRO A 83 9.75 -24.32 13.42
CA PRO A 83 10.89 -25.21 13.49
C PRO A 83 12.16 -24.64 12.82
N ALA A 84 12.04 -23.55 12.06
CA ALA A 84 13.17 -22.91 11.37
C ALA A 84 14.18 -22.34 12.38
N GLN A 85 15.45 -22.72 12.25
CA GLN A 85 16.50 -22.42 13.23
C GLN A 85 17.28 -21.14 12.89
N ASP A 86 17.55 -20.92 11.62
CA ASP A 86 18.31 -19.75 11.16
C ASP A 86 17.43 -18.68 10.51
N ASP A 87 17.99 -17.50 10.32
CA ASP A 87 17.28 -16.33 9.81
C ASP A 87 16.82 -16.51 8.36
N ALA A 88 17.62 -17.21 7.55
CA ALA A 88 17.26 -17.47 6.15
C ALA A 88 16.07 -18.42 6.06
N GLU A 89 16.06 -19.48 6.86
CA GLU A 89 14.92 -20.43 6.93
C GLU A 89 13.67 -19.74 7.48
N GLN A 90 13.81 -18.90 8.51
CA GLN A 90 12.70 -18.12 9.05
C GLN A 90 12.13 -17.16 8.00
N LEU A 91 12.98 -16.50 7.23
CA LEU A 91 12.56 -15.60 6.16
C LEU A 91 11.94 -16.35 4.98
N LYS A 92 12.47 -17.52 4.60
CA LYS A 92 11.87 -18.42 3.60
C LYS A 92 10.47 -18.84 4.03
N LEU A 93 10.31 -19.28 5.28
CA LEU A 93 9.00 -19.67 5.79
C LEU A 93 8.02 -18.49 5.80
N SER A 94 8.45 -17.31 6.23
CA SER A 94 7.63 -16.10 6.22
C SER A 94 7.16 -15.75 4.81
N LEU A 95 8.03 -15.86 3.82
CA LEU A 95 7.71 -15.65 2.41
C LEU A 95 6.71 -16.69 1.90
N MET A 96 6.90 -17.97 2.22
CA MET A 96 5.95 -19.03 1.86
C MET A 96 4.56 -18.77 2.45
N LEU A 97 4.49 -18.44 3.73
CA LEU A 97 3.22 -18.14 4.41
C LEU A 97 2.52 -16.91 3.83
N SER A 98 3.29 -15.92 3.37
CA SER A 98 2.75 -14.74 2.67
C SER A 98 2.17 -15.11 1.31
N THR A 99 2.88 -15.94 0.53
CA THR A 99 2.46 -16.33 -0.83
C THR A 99 1.29 -17.33 -0.86
N LEU A 100 1.05 -18.05 0.22
CA LEU A 100 -0.09 -18.97 0.36
C LEU A 100 -1.40 -18.24 0.69
N ARG A 101 -1.33 -16.97 1.08
CA ARG A 101 -2.49 -16.17 1.42
C ARG A 101 -2.95 -15.35 0.22
N ASP A 102 -4.26 -15.29 0.00
CA ASP A 102 -4.85 -14.49 -1.08
C ASP A 102 -4.64 -12.98 -0.88
N ASP A 103 -4.41 -12.55 0.36
CA ASP A 103 -4.17 -11.16 0.77
C ASP A 103 -2.68 -10.82 0.95
N GLY A 104 -1.76 -11.64 0.43
CA GLY A 104 -0.33 -11.41 0.47
C GLY A 104 0.09 -10.07 -0.15
N CYS A 105 0.97 -9.33 0.53
CA CYS A 105 1.45 -8.04 0.04
C CYS A 105 2.64 -8.21 -0.90
N ALA A 106 2.46 -7.78 -2.14
CA ALA A 106 3.50 -7.85 -3.18
C ALA A 106 4.81 -7.13 -2.82
N LEU A 107 4.72 -6.04 -2.05
CA LEU A 107 5.89 -5.29 -1.57
C LEU A 107 6.64 -6.05 -0.49
N SER A 108 5.93 -6.62 0.49
CA SER A 108 6.53 -7.46 1.53
C SER A 108 7.20 -8.70 0.95
N GLU A 109 6.55 -9.35 -0.02
CA GLU A 109 7.13 -10.48 -0.76
C GLU A 109 8.42 -10.07 -1.47
N GLY A 110 8.40 -8.94 -2.18
CA GLY A 110 9.56 -8.40 -2.88
C GLY A 110 10.72 -8.06 -1.96
N GLU A 111 10.44 -7.51 -0.79
CA GLU A 111 11.46 -7.21 0.24
C GLU A 111 12.07 -8.50 0.79
N MET A 112 11.26 -9.48 1.17
CA MET A 112 11.75 -10.78 1.65
C MET A 112 12.60 -11.50 0.60
N ILE A 113 12.17 -11.50 -0.66
CA ILE A 113 12.94 -12.07 -1.78
C ILE A 113 14.27 -11.33 -1.95
N SER A 114 14.25 -10.00 -1.90
CA SER A 114 15.46 -9.19 -2.01
C SER A 114 16.48 -9.51 -0.93
N ARG A 115 16.03 -9.64 0.31
CA ARG A 115 16.90 -9.99 1.45
C ARG A 115 17.41 -11.42 1.34
N LEU A 116 16.59 -12.39 0.95
CA LEU A 116 17.03 -13.77 0.75
C LEU A 116 18.15 -13.87 -0.28
N ILE A 117 18.05 -13.13 -1.38
CA ILE A 117 19.06 -13.17 -2.45
C ILE A 117 20.32 -12.39 -2.07
N ASN A 118 20.18 -11.19 -1.48
CA ASN A 118 21.33 -10.31 -1.26
C ASN A 118 22.05 -10.56 0.06
N ASP A 119 21.29 -10.82 1.14
CA ASP A 119 21.88 -10.93 2.49
C ASP A 119 22.18 -12.39 2.85
N TYR A 120 21.41 -13.34 2.27
CA TYR A 120 21.56 -14.78 2.55
C TYR A 120 22.03 -15.59 1.34
N GLU A 121 22.36 -14.94 0.22
CA GLU A 121 22.91 -15.57 -1.00
C GLU A 121 22.05 -16.72 -1.56
N VAL A 122 20.73 -16.72 -1.27
CA VAL A 122 19.80 -17.75 -1.77
C VAL A 122 19.63 -17.60 -3.28
N ALA A 123 19.89 -18.68 -4.01
CA ALA A 123 19.76 -18.66 -5.46
C ALA A 123 18.30 -18.40 -5.92
N PRO A 124 18.06 -17.52 -6.90
CA PRO A 124 16.70 -17.28 -7.42
C PRO A 124 15.98 -18.54 -7.89
N ARG A 125 16.73 -19.53 -8.41
CA ARG A 125 16.17 -20.83 -8.81
C ARG A 125 15.63 -21.63 -7.62
N GLU A 126 16.30 -21.57 -6.47
CA GLU A 126 15.83 -22.20 -5.25
C GLU A 126 14.49 -21.60 -4.81
N LEU A 127 14.38 -20.25 -4.84
CA LEU A 127 13.12 -19.58 -4.52
C LEU A 127 11.99 -19.92 -5.51
N CYS A 128 12.30 -20.06 -6.80
CA CYS A 128 11.32 -20.53 -7.78
C CYS A 128 10.77 -21.91 -7.42
N ASN A 129 11.66 -22.83 -7.05
CA ASN A 129 11.27 -24.19 -6.67
C ASN A 129 10.48 -24.21 -5.38
N LEU A 130 10.93 -23.44 -4.37
CA LEU A 130 10.29 -23.35 -3.06
C LEU A 130 8.86 -22.81 -3.14
N LEU A 131 8.65 -21.77 -3.95
CA LEU A 131 7.37 -21.06 -4.04
C LEU A 131 6.47 -21.57 -5.17
N GLY A 132 6.98 -22.43 -6.06
CA GLY A 132 6.27 -22.85 -7.28
C GLY A 132 6.02 -21.66 -8.25
N LYS A 133 6.87 -20.63 -8.23
CA LYS A 133 6.72 -19.42 -9.03
C LYS A 133 7.80 -19.31 -10.11
N SER A 134 7.48 -18.57 -11.19
CA SER A 134 8.43 -18.36 -12.28
C SER A 134 9.56 -17.38 -11.88
N LYS A 135 10.70 -17.45 -12.59
CA LYS A 135 11.80 -16.49 -12.44
C LYS A 135 11.34 -15.04 -12.70
N THR A 136 10.43 -14.87 -13.67
CA THR A 136 9.84 -13.56 -13.97
C THR A 136 9.04 -13.03 -12.77
N TRP A 137 8.27 -13.89 -12.10
CA TRP A 137 7.52 -13.49 -10.90
C TRP A 137 8.46 -13.00 -9.77
N ILE A 138 9.55 -13.74 -9.50
CA ILE A 138 10.57 -13.35 -8.52
C ILE A 138 11.16 -11.98 -8.87
N SER A 139 11.60 -11.79 -10.12
CA SER A 139 12.18 -10.54 -10.59
C SER A 139 11.21 -9.36 -10.48
N THR A 140 9.94 -9.58 -10.82
CA THR A 140 8.90 -8.55 -10.73
C THR A 140 8.63 -8.12 -9.29
N ARG A 141 8.56 -9.07 -8.36
CA ARG A 141 8.40 -8.76 -6.93
C ARG A 141 9.56 -7.95 -6.37
N MET A 142 10.79 -8.33 -6.71
CA MET A 142 11.99 -7.57 -6.33
C MET A 142 11.97 -6.14 -6.90
N SER A 143 11.58 -5.99 -8.16
CA SER A 143 11.48 -4.68 -8.80
C SER A 143 10.48 -3.75 -8.09
N LEU A 144 9.34 -4.28 -7.66
CA LEU A 144 8.37 -3.52 -6.85
C LEU A 144 8.96 -3.00 -5.55
N ALA A 145 9.68 -3.85 -4.83
CA ALA A 145 10.27 -3.46 -3.55
C ALA A 145 11.40 -2.43 -3.70
N ARG A 146 12.22 -2.54 -4.76
CA ARG A 146 13.42 -1.72 -4.96
C ARG A 146 13.16 -0.42 -5.72
N ASN A 147 12.39 -0.49 -6.81
CA ASN A 147 12.33 0.59 -7.80
C ASN A 147 11.15 1.54 -7.59
N LEU A 148 10.25 1.26 -6.65
CA LEU A 148 9.15 2.17 -6.35
C LEU A 148 9.54 3.18 -5.26
N THR A 149 9.16 4.43 -5.50
CA THR A 149 9.23 5.48 -4.47
C THR A 149 8.31 5.18 -3.30
N SER A 150 8.60 5.76 -2.13
CA SER A 150 7.78 5.58 -0.93
C SER A 150 6.32 6.02 -1.13
N ALA A 151 6.09 7.08 -1.91
CA ALA A 151 4.75 7.56 -2.25
C ALA A 151 3.95 6.51 -3.05
N VAL A 152 4.57 5.91 -4.08
CA VAL A 152 3.90 4.87 -4.89
C VAL A 152 3.72 3.57 -4.11
N LYS A 153 4.68 3.20 -3.24
CA LYS A 153 4.51 2.07 -2.30
C LYS A 153 3.29 2.29 -1.39
N GLY A 154 3.09 3.49 -0.87
CA GLY A 154 1.89 3.86 -0.10
C GLY A 154 0.61 3.59 -0.89
N MET A 155 0.55 4.01 -2.17
CA MET A 155 -0.61 3.77 -3.04
C MET A 155 -0.88 2.28 -3.31
N VAL A 156 0.15 1.44 -3.28
CA VAL A 156 -0.01 -0.03 -3.38
C VAL A 156 -0.55 -0.62 -2.08
N ILE A 157 -0.05 -0.16 -0.94
CA ILE A 157 -0.46 -0.65 0.40
C ILE A 157 -1.91 -0.31 0.71
N ASP A 158 -2.35 0.90 0.40
CA ASP A 158 -3.73 1.33 0.62
C ASP A 158 -4.72 0.82 -0.45
N GLY A 159 -4.19 0.21 -1.52
CA GLY A 159 -4.98 -0.39 -2.61
C GLY A 159 -5.46 0.59 -3.66
N THR A 160 -4.99 1.84 -3.64
CA THR A 160 -5.28 2.85 -4.67
C THR A 160 -4.68 2.47 -6.01
N LEU A 161 -3.46 1.91 -5.99
CA LEU A 161 -2.77 1.39 -7.16
C LEU A 161 -2.61 -0.12 -7.04
N CYS A 162 -3.14 -0.88 -8.00
CA CYS A 162 -2.97 -2.33 -7.95
C CYS A 162 -1.50 -2.73 -8.21
N PRO A 163 -0.99 -3.82 -7.59
CA PRO A 163 0.40 -4.26 -7.76
C PRO A 163 0.83 -4.44 -9.21
N ARG A 164 -0.07 -4.95 -10.07
CA ARG A 164 0.22 -5.13 -11.51
C ARG A 164 0.42 -3.82 -12.27
N SER A 165 -0.25 -2.75 -11.86
CA SER A 165 -0.03 -1.41 -12.43
C SER A 165 1.22 -0.78 -11.85
N ALA A 166 1.52 -1.00 -10.58
CA ALA A 166 2.75 -0.55 -9.93
C ALA A 166 4.01 -1.17 -10.59
N GLU A 167 3.92 -2.40 -11.09
CA GLU A 167 4.99 -3.05 -11.87
C GLU A 167 5.37 -2.23 -13.12
N GLU A 168 4.39 -1.59 -13.74
CA GLU A 168 4.66 -0.68 -14.86
C GLU A 168 5.30 0.61 -14.38
N VAL A 169 4.75 1.23 -13.33
CA VAL A 169 5.27 2.47 -12.73
C VAL A 169 6.72 2.31 -12.29
N ALA A 170 7.11 1.16 -11.74
CA ALA A 170 8.48 0.85 -11.33
C ALA A 170 9.53 0.92 -12.46
N LYS A 171 9.08 1.02 -13.71
CA LYS A 171 9.94 1.18 -14.90
C LYS A 171 10.26 2.64 -15.22
N LEU A 172 9.60 3.57 -14.57
CA LEU A 172 9.84 5.02 -14.71
C LEU A 172 10.95 5.50 -13.76
N PRO A 173 11.63 6.61 -14.07
CA PRO A 173 12.50 7.30 -13.13
C PRO A 173 11.75 7.70 -11.86
N GLU A 174 12.45 7.70 -10.72
CA GLU A 174 11.83 7.93 -9.40
C GLU A 174 11.13 9.28 -9.26
N ASP A 175 11.70 10.32 -9.87
CA ASP A 175 11.22 11.70 -9.84
C ASP A 175 9.81 11.89 -10.43
N VAL A 176 9.45 11.08 -11.44
CA VAL A 176 8.15 11.17 -12.13
C VAL A 176 7.14 10.12 -11.71
N GLN A 177 7.56 9.10 -10.95
CA GLN A 177 6.68 7.98 -10.59
C GLN A 177 5.43 8.41 -9.86
N ALA A 178 5.58 9.26 -8.84
CA ALA A 178 4.46 9.66 -7.98
C ALA A 178 3.42 10.47 -8.76
N GLU A 179 3.86 11.45 -9.55
CA GLU A 179 2.97 12.29 -10.36
C GLU A 179 2.25 11.45 -11.42
N PHE A 180 2.99 10.61 -12.14
CA PHE A 180 2.39 9.72 -13.14
C PHE A 180 1.37 8.77 -12.50
N ALA A 181 1.69 8.12 -11.37
CA ALA A 181 0.81 7.17 -10.71
C ALA A 181 -0.51 7.83 -10.29
N VAL A 182 -0.45 9.02 -9.69
CA VAL A 182 -1.64 9.80 -9.29
C VAL A 182 -2.49 10.15 -10.50
N ASN A 183 -1.89 10.71 -11.56
CA ASN A 183 -2.62 11.11 -12.76
C ASN A 183 -3.22 9.91 -13.50
N ALA A 184 -2.51 8.77 -13.51
CA ALA A 184 -2.99 7.54 -14.11
C ALA A 184 -4.18 6.93 -13.36
N VAL A 185 -4.14 6.92 -12.02
CA VAL A 185 -5.25 6.48 -11.17
C VAL A 185 -6.45 7.39 -11.32
N ASN A 186 -6.28 8.69 -11.24
CA ASN A 186 -7.34 9.69 -11.43
C ASN A 186 -7.99 9.58 -12.82
N SER A 187 -7.19 9.21 -13.81
CA SER A 187 -7.66 8.97 -15.19
C SER A 187 -8.27 7.58 -15.39
N GLY A 188 -8.29 6.71 -14.38
CA GLY A 188 -8.83 5.35 -14.44
C GLY A 188 -8.09 4.44 -15.43
N LEU A 189 -6.77 4.63 -15.61
CA LEU A 189 -5.97 3.84 -16.53
C LEU A 189 -5.81 2.39 -16.06
N ASN A 190 -5.93 1.46 -16.99
CA ASN A 190 -5.60 0.07 -16.72
C ASN A 190 -4.10 -0.22 -16.95
N LYS A 191 -3.63 -1.41 -16.54
CA LYS A 191 -2.23 -1.82 -16.70
C LYS A 191 -1.71 -1.67 -18.14
N ASN A 192 -2.49 -2.08 -19.13
CA ASN A 192 -2.05 -2.05 -20.53
C ASN A 192 -1.90 -0.63 -21.04
N GLU A 193 -2.82 0.27 -20.69
CA GLU A 193 -2.75 1.69 -21.03
C GLU A 193 -1.53 2.34 -20.38
N MET A 194 -1.27 2.04 -19.09
CA MET A 194 -0.07 2.51 -18.38
C MET A 194 1.21 1.99 -19.06
N SER A 195 1.25 0.71 -19.42
CA SER A 195 2.40 0.11 -20.09
C SER A 195 2.72 0.81 -21.42
N GLN A 196 1.70 1.15 -22.22
CA GLN A 196 1.88 1.85 -23.49
C GLN A 196 2.35 3.28 -23.30
N LEU A 197 1.82 3.98 -22.29
CA LEU A 197 2.27 5.33 -21.93
C LEU A 197 3.72 5.34 -21.47
N ILE A 198 4.10 4.36 -20.65
CA ILE A 198 5.47 4.22 -20.16
C ILE A 198 6.43 3.87 -21.30
N GLN A 199 6.00 3.04 -22.24
CA GLN A 199 6.78 2.80 -23.44
C GLN A 199 6.95 4.07 -24.28
N ARG A 200 5.88 4.89 -24.45
CA ARG A 200 5.96 6.20 -25.10
C ARG A 200 6.91 7.16 -24.37
N TYR A 201 6.86 7.20 -23.04
CA TYR A 201 7.78 7.98 -22.21
C TYR A 201 9.23 7.59 -22.48
N LYS A 202 9.53 6.29 -22.50
CA LYS A 202 10.89 5.79 -22.73
C LYS A 202 11.41 6.08 -24.15
N ASN A 203 10.53 6.02 -25.15
CA ASN A 203 10.87 6.25 -26.56
C ASN A 203 10.78 7.74 -26.95
N ALA A 204 10.41 8.63 -26.03
CA ALA A 204 10.25 10.06 -26.34
C ALA A 204 11.61 10.73 -26.57
N CYS A 205 11.74 11.40 -27.72
CA CYS A 205 12.92 12.19 -28.08
C CYS A 205 12.90 13.59 -27.47
N SER A 206 11.72 14.11 -27.06
CA SER A 206 11.58 15.43 -26.46
C SER A 206 11.04 15.37 -25.04
N GLU A 207 11.44 16.33 -24.21
CA GLU A 207 10.98 16.48 -22.83
C GLU A 207 9.47 16.81 -22.77
N ASP A 208 8.96 17.57 -23.75
CA ASP A 208 7.52 17.91 -23.81
C ASP A 208 6.63 16.67 -23.90
N VAL A 209 7.04 15.66 -24.69
CA VAL A 209 6.30 14.39 -24.81
C VAL A 209 6.35 13.61 -23.49
N ARG A 210 7.49 13.61 -22.79
CA ARG A 210 7.62 12.98 -21.47
C ARG A 210 6.73 13.66 -20.46
N LEU A 211 6.74 14.99 -20.43
CA LEU A 211 5.91 15.80 -19.55
C LEU A 211 4.41 15.59 -19.82
N GLU A 212 4.03 15.53 -21.11
CA GLU A 212 2.65 15.23 -21.50
C GLU A 212 2.17 13.87 -20.97
N VAL A 213 3.01 12.84 -21.10
CA VAL A 213 2.69 11.50 -20.59
C VAL A 213 2.46 11.52 -19.08
N VAL A 214 3.26 12.27 -18.33
CA VAL A 214 3.16 12.34 -16.87
C VAL A 214 1.98 13.18 -16.43
N LYS A 215 1.83 14.39 -16.95
CA LYS A 215 0.80 15.35 -16.50
C LYS A 215 -0.58 15.12 -17.10
N SER A 216 -0.64 14.63 -18.35
CA SER A 216 -1.89 14.49 -19.10
C SER A 216 -1.97 13.12 -19.79
N PRO A 217 -1.99 12.02 -19.02
CA PRO A 217 -1.89 10.67 -19.57
C PRO A 217 -3.03 10.32 -20.53
N LEU A 218 -4.23 10.88 -20.34
CA LEU A 218 -5.36 10.67 -21.28
C LEU A 218 -5.11 11.34 -22.63
N ALA A 219 -4.58 12.56 -22.64
CA ALA A 219 -4.24 13.26 -23.87
C ALA A 219 -3.12 12.53 -24.61
N ALA A 220 -2.09 12.09 -23.88
CA ALA A 220 -1.01 11.30 -24.45
C ALA A 220 -1.51 9.96 -25.01
N LEU A 221 -2.47 9.30 -24.38
CA LEU A 221 -3.03 8.02 -24.82
C LEU A 221 -3.85 8.20 -26.11
N SER A 222 -4.62 9.29 -26.24
CA SER A 222 -5.40 9.58 -27.46
C SER A 222 -4.52 9.72 -28.71
N LYS A 223 -3.32 10.26 -28.56
CA LYS A 223 -2.32 10.38 -29.64
C LYS A 223 -1.68 9.07 -30.09
N ILE A 224 -1.80 8.00 -29.28
CA ILE A 224 -1.29 6.66 -29.61
C ILE A 224 -2.30 5.93 -30.53
N GLY A 225 -3.47 6.50 -30.80
CA GLY A 225 -4.48 5.89 -31.66
C GLY A 225 -5.23 4.71 -31.03
N ILE A 226 -5.13 4.57 -29.70
CA ILE A 226 -5.84 3.53 -28.98
C ILE A 226 -7.29 3.92 -28.86
N ARG A 227 -8.17 3.04 -29.36
CA ARG A 227 -9.62 3.19 -29.20
C ARG A 227 -9.92 3.27 -27.71
N GLN A 228 -10.19 4.47 -27.22
CA GLN A 228 -10.58 4.67 -25.83
C GLN A 228 -11.82 3.79 -25.57
N ARG A 229 -11.72 2.88 -24.60
CA ARG A 229 -12.93 2.26 -24.07
C ARG A 229 -13.87 3.40 -23.68
N LYS A 230 -15.18 3.28 -23.98
CA LYS A 230 -16.19 4.17 -23.42
C LYS A 230 -16.01 4.09 -21.89
N ARG A 231 -15.23 5.03 -21.37
CA ARG A 231 -15.11 5.21 -19.92
C ARG A 231 -16.43 5.78 -19.49
N PRO A 232 -16.99 5.33 -18.37
CA PRO A 232 -18.05 6.10 -17.74
C PRO A 232 -17.49 7.52 -17.62
N ALA A 233 -18.27 8.52 -18.05
CA ALA A 233 -17.90 9.92 -17.93
C ALA A 233 -17.35 10.13 -16.52
N PRO A 234 -16.26 10.90 -16.31
CA PRO A 234 -15.79 11.23 -14.99
C PRO A 234 -17.02 11.75 -14.25
N GLN A 235 -17.51 10.96 -13.31
CA GLN A 235 -18.70 11.32 -12.54
C GLN A 235 -18.27 12.51 -11.72
N THR A 236 -18.63 13.68 -12.22
CA THR A 236 -18.41 14.94 -11.55
C THR A 236 -18.91 14.81 -10.12
N GLY A 237 -17.98 14.67 -9.20
CA GLY A 237 -18.06 15.13 -7.82
C GLY A 237 -18.90 14.33 -6.82
N LEU A 238 -19.83 13.47 -7.19
CA LEU A 238 -20.83 12.97 -6.23
C LEU A 238 -20.96 11.44 -6.11
N ASN A 239 -20.28 10.67 -6.95
CA ASN A 239 -20.35 9.20 -6.92
C ASN A 239 -18.96 8.53 -6.96
N MET A 240 -17.96 9.13 -6.33
CA MET A 240 -16.73 8.39 -6.06
C MET A 240 -17.03 7.31 -5.00
N PRO A 241 -16.71 6.01 -5.27
CA PRO A 241 -16.75 5.01 -4.22
C PRO A 241 -16.00 5.55 -3.00
N GLY A 242 -16.53 5.40 -1.80
CA GLY A 242 -15.93 5.94 -0.56
C GLY A 242 -14.45 5.60 -0.35
N ARG A 243 -13.97 4.53 -1.03
CA ARG A 243 -12.56 4.15 -1.08
C ARG A 243 -11.68 5.15 -1.85
N GLN A 244 -12.17 5.70 -2.97
CA GLN A 244 -11.40 6.67 -3.77
C GLN A 244 -11.32 8.01 -3.04
N LEU A 245 -12.40 8.39 -2.35
CA LEU A 245 -12.43 9.59 -1.52
C LEU A 245 -11.45 9.46 -0.32
N GLN A 246 -11.48 8.33 0.36
CA GLN A 246 -10.58 8.04 1.49
C GLN A 246 -9.11 8.03 1.04
N SER A 247 -8.84 7.44 -0.12
CA SER A 247 -7.49 7.38 -0.70
C SER A 247 -6.98 8.76 -1.09
N ALA A 248 -7.84 9.59 -1.72
CA ALA A 248 -7.51 10.97 -2.07
C ALA A 248 -7.26 11.82 -0.81
N ALA A 249 -8.06 11.65 0.23
CA ALA A 249 -7.90 12.34 1.51
C ALA A 249 -6.59 11.94 2.21
N ASN A 250 -6.26 10.65 2.25
CA ASN A 250 -5.01 10.15 2.83
C ASN A 250 -3.79 10.67 2.07
N TYR A 251 -3.85 10.68 0.74
CA TYR A 251 -2.78 11.24 -0.10
C TYR A 251 -2.59 12.74 0.16
N ALA A 252 -3.67 13.51 0.20
CA ALA A 252 -3.62 14.93 0.50
C ALA A 252 -3.02 15.19 1.90
N ALA A 253 -3.42 14.42 2.91
CA ALA A 253 -2.88 14.51 4.27
C ALA A 253 -1.38 14.20 4.32
N GLN A 254 -0.92 13.17 3.61
CA GLN A 254 0.50 12.83 3.54
C GLN A 254 1.32 13.92 2.83
N MET A 255 0.80 14.51 1.76
CA MET A 255 1.47 15.60 1.05
C MET A 255 1.57 16.87 1.90
N LEU A 256 0.51 17.20 2.67
CA LEU A 256 0.52 18.30 3.61
C LEU A 256 1.54 18.10 4.74
N LEU A 257 1.58 16.89 5.32
CA LEU A 257 2.55 16.55 6.35
C LEU A 257 3.99 16.62 5.83
N LYS A 258 4.22 16.14 4.61
CA LYS A 258 5.53 16.23 3.96
C LYS A 258 5.94 17.69 3.71
N ALA A 259 5.02 18.52 3.23
CA ALA A 259 5.26 19.94 3.02
C ALA A 259 5.56 20.67 4.34
N ALA A 260 4.85 20.34 5.41
CA ALA A 260 5.10 20.87 6.75
C ALA A 260 6.49 20.48 7.26
N ASN A 261 6.87 19.20 7.20
CA ASN A 261 8.18 18.73 7.61
C ASN A 261 9.33 19.34 6.77
N MET A 262 9.10 19.56 5.47
CA MET A 262 10.08 20.25 4.64
C MET A 262 10.21 21.72 5.01
N ALA A 263 9.12 22.39 5.38
CA ALA A 263 9.14 23.78 5.83
C ALA A 263 9.83 23.93 7.20
N GLU A 264 9.62 23.00 8.12
CA GLU A 264 10.31 22.99 9.42
C GLU A 264 11.83 22.84 9.30
N ASN A 265 12.30 22.10 8.29
CA ASN A 265 13.72 21.85 8.06
C ASN A 265 14.35 22.82 7.06
N ALA A 266 13.58 23.77 6.51
CA ALA A 266 14.07 24.75 5.54
C ALA A 266 14.79 25.92 6.23
N ASN A 267 15.82 26.45 5.59
CA ASN A 267 16.45 27.69 6.03
C ASN A 267 15.54 28.91 5.78
N ALA A 268 15.83 30.03 6.44
CA ALA A 268 15.00 31.25 6.35
C ALA A 268 14.85 31.78 4.90
N GLU A 269 15.88 31.62 4.09
CA GLU A 269 15.90 32.08 2.70
C GLU A 269 14.95 31.24 1.81
N ALA A 270 14.96 29.92 1.97
CA ALA A 270 14.04 29.01 1.28
C ALA A 270 12.58 29.21 1.74
N LEU A 271 12.36 29.48 3.04
CA LEU A 271 11.03 29.81 3.56
C LEU A 271 10.48 31.11 2.97
N CYS A 272 11.30 32.16 2.90
CA CYS A 272 10.91 33.42 2.28
C CYS A 272 10.61 33.27 0.79
N ALA A 273 11.43 32.51 0.06
CA ALA A 273 11.21 32.21 -1.36
C ALA A 273 9.91 31.40 -1.60
N SER A 274 9.55 30.56 -0.67
CA SER A 274 8.36 29.68 -0.77
C SER A 274 7.13 30.23 -0.06
N ALA A 275 7.21 31.39 0.59
CA ALA A 275 6.14 31.93 1.46
C ALA A 275 4.79 32.07 0.76
N ARG A 276 4.81 32.49 -0.53
CA ARG A 276 3.59 32.65 -1.34
C ARG A 276 2.90 31.31 -1.57
N GLN A 277 3.66 30.27 -1.92
CA GLN A 277 3.16 28.90 -2.14
C GLN A 277 2.65 28.26 -0.84
N LEU A 278 3.36 28.47 0.27
CA LEU A 278 2.95 27.99 1.59
C LEU A 278 1.66 28.64 2.07
N ASN A 279 1.50 29.95 1.85
CA ASN A 279 0.25 30.65 2.16
C ASN A 279 -0.91 30.16 1.30
N LEU A 280 -0.70 29.98 -0.01
CA LEU A 280 -1.71 29.42 -0.90
C LEU A 280 -2.12 27.99 -0.46
N LEU A 281 -1.15 27.15 -0.09
CA LEU A 281 -1.40 25.81 0.43
C LEU A 281 -2.23 25.85 1.71
N ARG A 282 -1.88 26.75 2.65
CA ARG A 282 -2.65 26.94 3.90
C ARG A 282 -4.10 27.36 3.59
N ASP A 283 -4.29 28.35 2.74
CA ASP A 283 -5.61 28.91 2.44
C ASP A 283 -6.51 27.88 1.74
N THR A 284 -5.96 27.13 0.76
CA THR A 284 -6.67 26.03 0.09
C THR A 284 -7.01 24.88 1.04
N THR A 285 -6.14 24.60 2.03
CA THR A 285 -6.38 23.55 3.03
C THR A 285 -7.50 23.95 3.98
N VAL A 286 -7.54 25.21 4.43
CA VAL A 286 -8.61 25.74 5.26
C VAL A 286 -9.95 25.70 4.53
N GLU A 287 -9.99 26.12 3.28
CA GLU A 287 -11.19 26.11 2.43
C GLU A 287 -11.71 24.67 2.21
N ALA A 288 -10.81 23.74 1.89
CA ALA A 288 -11.15 22.32 1.74
C ALA A 288 -11.68 21.72 3.05
N THR A 289 -11.11 22.08 4.20
CA THR A 289 -11.56 21.60 5.52
C THR A 289 -12.95 22.14 5.85
N LEU A 290 -13.22 23.42 5.59
CA LEU A 290 -14.54 24.00 5.76
C LEU A 290 -15.60 23.35 4.88
N MET A 291 -15.26 23.05 3.62
CA MET A 291 -16.12 22.34 2.68
C MET A 291 -16.42 20.91 3.16
N LEU A 292 -15.41 20.17 3.62
CA LEU A 292 -15.58 18.84 4.19
C LEU A 292 -16.45 18.84 5.44
N ASN A 293 -16.25 19.78 6.36
CA ASN A 293 -17.07 19.91 7.56
C ASN A 293 -18.54 20.20 7.24
N ARG A 294 -18.79 21.05 6.23
CA ARG A 294 -20.16 21.31 5.74
C ARG A 294 -20.79 20.05 5.16
N LEU A 295 -20.04 19.31 4.32
CA LEU A 295 -20.53 18.06 3.74
C LEU A 295 -20.81 16.99 4.80
N MET A 296 -19.97 16.88 5.83
CA MET A 296 -20.17 15.96 6.96
C MET A 296 -21.37 16.37 7.81
N GLY A 297 -21.60 17.67 8.00
CA GLY A 297 -22.80 18.22 8.66
C GLY A 297 -24.08 17.85 7.88
N ASP A 298 -24.09 18.06 6.57
CA ASP A 298 -25.23 17.73 5.71
C ASP A 298 -25.56 16.21 5.71
N VAL A 299 -24.54 15.35 5.81
CA VAL A 299 -24.72 13.90 5.93
C VAL A 299 -25.29 13.52 7.31
N SER A 300 -24.75 14.13 8.40
CA SER A 300 -25.22 13.83 9.76
C SER A 300 -26.66 14.32 10.02
N GLU A 301 -27.08 15.38 9.33
CA GLU A 301 -28.45 15.91 9.41
C GLU A 301 -29.44 15.25 8.45
N GLY A 302 -29.03 14.23 7.69
CA GLY A 302 -29.88 13.51 6.75
C GLY A 302 -30.34 14.33 5.54
N LYS A 303 -29.76 15.53 5.33
CA LYS A 303 -30.08 16.42 4.21
C LYS A 303 -29.56 15.93 2.85
N ARG A 304 -28.67 14.94 2.84
CA ARG A 304 -28.19 14.25 1.64
C ARG A 304 -28.45 12.76 1.77
N VAL A 305 -29.51 12.29 1.10
CA VAL A 305 -29.78 10.86 0.89
C VAL A 305 -29.06 10.45 -0.38
N PHE A 306 -28.29 9.37 -0.31
CA PHE A 306 -27.63 8.81 -1.51
C PHE A 306 -28.73 8.33 -2.48
N PRO A 307 -28.66 8.66 -3.80
CA PRO A 307 -29.58 8.10 -4.78
C PRO A 307 -29.28 6.60 -4.93
N GLY A 308 -30.06 5.78 -4.26
CA GLY A 308 -29.95 4.31 -4.22
C GLY A 308 -30.91 3.65 -3.23
N GLU A 309 -31.45 4.36 -2.27
CA GLU A 309 -32.36 3.78 -1.26
C GLU A 309 -33.86 4.07 -1.49
N GLN A 310 -34.23 4.57 -2.65
CA GLN A 310 -35.65 4.71 -3.02
C GLN A 310 -36.06 3.67 -4.08
N SER A 311 -36.16 2.40 -3.69
CA SER A 311 -37.04 1.45 -4.40
C SER A 311 -37.29 0.22 -3.51
N GLY A 312 -38.18 0.37 -2.57
CA GLY A 312 -38.64 -0.75 -1.73
C GLY A 312 -39.77 -0.34 -0.79
N GLY A 313 -40.66 0.49 -1.28
CA GLY A 313 -41.82 0.89 -0.51
C GLY A 313 -43.06 1.02 -1.39
N GLY A 314 -43.87 -0.02 -1.37
CA GLY A 314 -45.28 0.19 -1.60
C GLY A 314 -45.88 -0.38 -2.89
N GLN A 315 -46.53 -1.51 -2.79
CA GLN A 315 -48.00 -1.48 -2.95
C GLN A 315 -48.60 -2.88 -2.79
N ALA A 316 -49.59 -2.89 -1.87
CA ALA A 316 -50.71 -3.81 -1.71
C ALA A 316 -50.41 -5.23 -1.27
#